data_ebf6b9e6f95b94d7939d9c695df7effe
#
_entry.id   ebf6b9e6f95b94d7939d9c695df7effe
#
_cell.length_a   1.000
_cell.length_b   1.000
_cell.length_c   1.000
_cell.angle_alpha   90.00
_cell.angle_beta   90.00
_cell.angle_gamma   90.00
#
_symmetry.space_group_name_H-M   'P 1'
#
loop_
_entity.id
_entity.type
_entity.pdbx_description
1 polymer ?
#
loop_
_entity_poly.entity_id
_entity_poly.type
_entity_poly.pdbx_seq_one_letter_code
_entity_poly.pdbx_strand_id
1 'polypeptide(L)'
;RRVLFRSQHIDLAIIPGIAFDYRGGRVGYGAGYYDRFLPHLRAVRIGLCFETQLCPNVPTALHDIDMEWVATEQSIYQGGTP
;
A
#
# COMPACT_ATOMS: atom_id res chain seq x y z
N ARG A 1 25.24 8.44 4.71
CA ARG A 1 24.57 9.72 4.59
C ARG A 1 23.06 9.56 4.76
N ARG A 2 22.45 10.49 5.42
CA ARG A 2 21.03 10.45 5.68
C ARG A 2 20.32 11.59 4.99
N VAL A 3 19.19 11.27 4.37
CA VAL A 3 18.31 12.27 3.77
C VAL A 3 17.09 12.43 4.68
N LEU A 4 16.76 13.67 4.99
CA LEU A 4 15.63 13.97 5.85
C LEU A 4 14.46 14.45 5.01
N PHE A 5 13.33 13.76 5.18
CA PHE A 5 12.08 14.15 4.55
C PHE A 5 11.03 14.35 5.61
N ARG A 6 10.17 15.30 5.39
CA ARG A 6 8.90 15.39 6.10
C ARG A 6 7.88 14.61 5.30
N SER A 7 7.13 13.74 5.96
CA SER A 7 6.18 12.88 5.26
C SER A 7 5.12 13.69 4.52
N GLN A 8 4.77 14.87 4.97
CA GLN A 8 3.81 15.71 4.27
C GLN A 8 4.32 16.25 2.94
N HIS A 9 5.60 16.11 2.65
CA HIS A 9 6.19 16.54 1.39
C HIS A 9 6.38 15.39 0.40
N ILE A 10 5.92 14.22 0.75
CA ILE A 10 6.02 13.05 -0.13
C ILE A 10 4.76 13.00 -0.98
N ASP A 11 4.93 13.00 -2.31
CA ASP A 11 3.80 12.99 -3.24
C ASP A 11 3.36 11.59 -3.62
N LEU A 12 4.27 10.63 -3.57
CA LEU A 12 4.04 9.24 -3.98
C LEU A 12 4.73 8.31 -3.00
N ALA A 13 4.03 7.31 -2.54
CA ALA A 13 4.59 6.30 -1.64
C ALA A 13 4.41 4.92 -2.26
N ILE A 14 5.49 4.19 -2.40
CA ILE A 14 5.50 2.81 -2.88
C ILE A 14 5.54 1.91 -1.64
N ILE A 15 4.53 1.08 -1.48
CA ILE A 15 4.33 0.31 -0.26
C ILE A 15 4.44 -1.18 -0.57
N PRO A 16 5.41 -1.88 0.02
CA PRO A 16 5.49 -3.33 -0.14
C PRO A 16 4.47 -4.04 0.74
N GLY A 17 4.23 -5.30 0.46
CA GLY A 17 3.36 -6.13 1.27
C GLY A 17 3.52 -7.60 0.91
N ILE A 18 2.94 -8.46 1.73
CA ILE A 18 2.96 -9.90 1.50
C ILE A 18 1.93 -10.27 0.43
N ALA A 19 0.77 -9.65 0.48
CA ALA A 19 -0.31 -9.89 -0.46
C ALA A 19 -1.15 -8.63 -0.61
N PHE A 20 -1.83 -8.54 -1.73
CA PHE A 20 -2.73 -7.42 -2.05
C PHE A 20 -3.99 -7.96 -2.69
N ASP A 21 -5.05 -7.20 -2.64
CA ASP A 21 -6.22 -7.47 -3.46
C ASP A 21 -6.46 -6.32 -4.44
N TYR A 22 -7.41 -6.54 -5.33
CA TYR A 22 -7.68 -5.59 -6.42
C TYR A 22 -8.33 -4.30 -5.95
N ARG A 23 -8.76 -4.24 -4.70
CA ARG A 23 -9.36 -3.04 -4.12
C ARG A 23 -8.37 -2.23 -3.29
N GLY A 24 -7.12 -2.66 -3.27
CA GLY A 24 -6.08 -1.98 -2.51
C GLY A 24 -5.88 -2.51 -1.11
N GLY A 25 -6.54 -3.59 -0.75
CA GLY A 25 -6.28 -4.25 0.53
C GLY A 25 -4.85 -4.79 0.55
N ARG A 26 -4.24 -4.78 1.71
CA ARG A 26 -2.84 -5.14 1.85
C ARG A 26 -2.62 -5.93 3.13
N VAL A 27 -1.84 -7.00 3.01
CA VAL A 27 -1.29 -7.72 4.16
C VAL A 27 0.17 -7.33 4.31
N GLY A 28 0.49 -6.71 5.44
CA GLY A 28 1.86 -6.27 5.73
C GLY A 28 2.69 -7.36 6.36
N TYR A 29 3.90 -6.99 6.73
CA TYR A 29 4.88 -7.93 7.28
C TYR A 29 4.75 -8.16 8.79
N GLY A 30 3.68 -7.66 9.38
CA GLY A 30 3.35 -7.97 10.77
C GLY A 30 3.90 -7.04 11.82
N ALA A 31 4.82 -6.16 11.47
CA ALA A 31 5.40 -5.23 12.43
C ALA A 31 4.59 -3.94 12.63
N GLY A 32 3.55 -3.75 11.85
CA GLY A 32 2.75 -2.54 11.90
C GLY A 32 3.50 -1.29 11.48
N TYR A 33 4.57 -1.44 10.75
CA TYR A 33 5.48 -0.38 10.37
C TYR A 33 4.77 0.69 9.55
N TYR A 34 4.15 0.24 8.46
CA TYR A 34 3.43 1.14 7.56
C TYR A 34 2.10 1.58 8.16
N ASP A 35 1.47 0.75 8.97
CA ASP A 35 0.18 1.07 9.58
C ASP A 35 0.27 2.27 10.51
N ARG A 36 1.42 2.48 11.15
CA ARG A 36 1.66 3.65 11.99
C ARG A 36 1.97 4.90 11.17
N PHE A 37 2.55 4.71 10.01
CA PHE A 37 3.10 5.78 9.18
C PHE A 37 2.09 6.29 8.15
N LEU A 38 1.37 5.38 7.51
CA LEU A 38 0.48 5.70 6.40
C LEU A 38 -0.63 6.69 6.72
N PRO A 39 -1.26 6.65 7.91
CA PRO A 39 -2.32 7.61 8.20
C PRO A 39 -1.87 9.06 8.17
N HIS A 40 -0.59 9.31 8.32
CA HIS A 40 -0.03 10.65 8.33
C HIS A 40 0.53 11.09 6.98
N LEU A 41 0.49 10.20 5.98
CA LEU A 41 1.02 10.51 4.66
C LEU A 41 -0.03 11.20 3.81
N ARG A 42 0.36 12.30 3.21
CA ARG A 42 -0.44 12.97 2.19
C ARG A 42 0.09 12.61 0.81
N ALA A 43 0.24 11.35 0.57
CA ALA A 43 0.81 10.85 -0.67
C ALA A 43 -0.13 9.85 -1.27
N VAL A 44 -0.06 9.70 -2.59
CA VAL A 44 -0.75 8.62 -3.28
C VAL A 44 -0.03 7.32 -2.90
N ARG A 45 -0.79 6.37 -2.40
CA ARG A 45 -0.25 5.09 -1.95
C ARG A 45 -0.38 4.07 -3.07
N ILE A 46 0.76 3.52 -3.47
CA ILE A 46 0.82 2.48 -4.50
C ILE A 46 1.41 1.23 -3.87
N GLY A 47 0.63 0.16 -3.82
CA GLY A 47 1.13 -1.15 -3.45
C GLY A 47 1.92 -1.73 -4.62
N LEU A 48 3.09 -2.28 -4.34
CA LEU A 48 3.94 -2.89 -5.35
C LEU A 48 4.09 -4.37 -5.04
N CYS A 49 3.77 -5.22 -5.98
CA CYS A 49 3.85 -6.66 -5.79
C CYS A 49 3.98 -7.38 -7.11
N PHE A 50 4.23 -8.69 -7.02
CA PHE A 50 4.09 -9.57 -8.17
C PHE A 50 2.64 -9.96 -8.36
N GLU A 51 2.27 -10.28 -9.60
CA GLU A 51 0.90 -10.70 -9.90
C GLU A 51 0.46 -11.89 -9.05
N THR A 52 1.41 -12.76 -8.71
CA THR A 52 1.15 -13.92 -7.85
C THR A 52 0.80 -13.57 -6.41
N GLN A 53 1.03 -12.32 -6.01
CA GLN A 53 0.68 -11.85 -4.67
C GLN A 53 -0.72 -11.23 -4.62
N LEU A 54 -1.40 -11.14 -5.76
CA LEU A 54 -2.78 -10.67 -5.81
C LEU A 54 -3.73 -11.79 -5.48
N CYS A 55 -4.71 -11.48 -4.65
CA CYS A 55 -5.81 -12.40 -4.34
C CYS A 55 -7.13 -11.65 -4.45
N PRO A 56 -8.24 -12.39 -4.57
CA PRO A 56 -9.55 -11.73 -4.68
C PRO A 56 -9.88 -10.88 -3.47
N ASN A 57 -9.39 -11.27 -2.31
CA ASN A 57 -9.74 -10.59 -1.07
C ASN A 57 -8.71 -10.91 -0.01
N VAL A 58 -8.08 -9.89 0.56
CA VAL A 58 -7.16 -10.09 1.68
C VAL A 58 -7.88 -9.79 2.99
N PRO A 59 -7.52 -10.50 4.09
CA PRO A 59 -8.07 -10.14 5.39
C PRO A 59 -7.59 -8.76 5.80
N THR A 60 -8.52 -7.93 6.24
CA THR A 60 -8.21 -6.57 6.66
C THR A 60 -8.71 -6.33 8.07
N ALA A 61 -8.03 -5.46 8.79
CA ALA A 61 -8.51 -4.96 10.06
C ALA A 61 -9.17 -3.59 9.85
N LEU A 62 -9.92 -3.17 10.83
CA LEU A 62 -10.69 -1.93 10.71
C LEU A 62 -9.83 -0.68 10.50
N HIS A 63 -8.61 -0.72 10.96
CA HIS A 63 -7.68 0.42 10.88
C HIS A 63 -6.71 0.32 9.71
N ASP A 64 -6.84 -0.68 8.87
CA ASP A 64 -5.95 -0.87 7.72
C ASP A 64 -6.17 0.25 6.70
N ILE A 65 -5.08 0.70 6.11
CA ILE A 65 -5.11 1.74 5.10
C ILE A 65 -5.00 1.07 3.74
N ASP A 66 -5.99 1.32 2.88
CA ASP A 66 -6.01 0.77 1.54
C ASP A 66 -5.03 1.49 0.64
N MET A 67 -4.49 0.75 -0.32
CA MET A 67 -3.71 1.34 -1.40
C MET A 67 -4.65 1.97 -2.42
N GLU A 68 -4.24 3.10 -2.96
CA GLU A 68 -5.00 3.76 -4.02
C GLU A 68 -4.76 3.10 -5.37
N TRP A 69 -3.60 2.50 -5.54
CA TRP A 69 -3.22 1.73 -6.73
C TRP A 69 -2.44 0.51 -6.30
N VAL A 70 -2.51 -0.52 -7.09
CA VAL A 70 -1.67 -1.71 -6.93
C VAL A 70 -0.98 -1.96 -8.26
N ALA A 71 0.34 -1.93 -8.27
CA ALA A 71 1.14 -2.12 -9.46
C ALA A 71 1.85 -3.46 -9.40
N THR A 72 1.80 -4.18 -10.50
CA THR A 72 2.48 -5.47 -10.66
C THR A 72 3.33 -5.43 -11.91
N GLU A 73 4.04 -6.52 -12.19
CA GLU A 73 4.80 -6.64 -13.43
C GLU A 73 3.91 -6.72 -14.66
N GLN A 74 2.62 -6.93 -14.48
CA GLN A 74 1.69 -7.07 -15.61
C GLN A 74 0.76 -5.89 -15.79
N SER A 75 0.38 -5.22 -14.70
CA SER A 75 -0.67 -4.22 -14.81
C SER A 75 -0.67 -3.28 -13.61
N ILE A 76 -1.45 -2.23 -13.73
CA ILE A 76 -1.73 -1.32 -12.63
C ILE A 76 -3.23 -1.33 -12.40
N TYR A 77 -3.63 -1.59 -11.18
CA TYR A 77 -5.03 -1.68 -10.78
C TYR A 77 -5.36 -0.49 -9.89
N GLN A 78 -6.49 0.14 -10.17
CA GLN A 78 -6.99 1.18 -9.29
C GLN A 78 -7.65 0.54 -8.08
N GLY A 79 -7.15 0.86 -6.91
CA GLY A 79 -7.72 0.39 -5.66
C GLY A 79 -8.84 1.31 -5.19
N GLY A 80 -9.23 1.06 -3.95
CA GLY A 80 -10.29 1.84 -3.33
C GLY A 80 -11.68 1.31 -3.67
N THR A 81 -12.67 1.92 -3.02
CA THR A 81 -14.06 1.56 -3.21
C THR A 81 -14.62 2.37 -4.37
N PRO A 82 -15.31 1.75 -5.32
CA PRO A 82 -15.93 2.50 -6.40
C PRO A 82 -17.02 3.44 -5.91
#